data_d54dff73cf737a677fd534140297413f
#
_entry.id   d54dff73cf737a677fd534140297413f
#
_cell.length_a   1.000
_cell.length_b   1.000
_cell.length_c   1.000
_cell.angle_alpha   90.00
_cell.angle_beta   90.00
_cell.angle_gamma   90.00
#
_symmetry.space_group_name_H-M   'P 1'
#
loop_
_entity.id
_entity.type
_entity.pdbx_description
1 polymer ?
#
loop_
_entity_poly.entity_id
_entity_poly.type
_entity_poly.pdbx_seq_one_letter_code
_entity_poly.pdbx_strand_id
1 'polypeptide(L)'
;MIILHEHKGEPDGMIICHLPYGPTACFGVKNVILRHDLKEKAQTMSEAFPHLIFDGFETKLGDRISDILKYIFPLPKVESKRVCTFANRDDLISFRHHVYKKEDHETVKLKELGPRFELKPYQISLGTVDQPHAKKEWVLRPYMNTATKRKAL
;
A
#
# COMPACT_ATOMS: atom_id res chain seq x y z
N MET A 1 5.26 8.40 -9.32
CA MET A 1 3.92 8.85 -9.80
C MET A 1 2.87 7.90 -9.29
N ILE A 2 1.73 8.42 -8.79
CA ILE A 2 0.57 7.63 -8.37
C ILE A 2 -0.62 8.10 -9.18
N ILE A 3 -1.36 7.17 -9.78
CA ILE A 3 -2.58 7.44 -10.55
C ILE A 3 -3.71 6.69 -9.86
N LEU A 4 -4.79 7.40 -9.56
CA LEU A 4 -6.03 6.82 -9.02
C LEU A 4 -7.07 6.80 -10.13
N HIS A 5 -7.72 5.66 -10.29
CA HIS A 5 -8.90 5.49 -11.11
C HIS A 5 -10.14 5.49 -10.24
N GLU A 6 -11.20 6.09 -10.73
CA GLU A 6 -12.49 6.04 -10.08
C GLU A 6 -13.54 5.47 -11.03
N HIS A 7 -14.52 4.81 -10.48
CA HIS A 7 -15.73 4.40 -11.17
C HIS A 7 -16.96 4.81 -10.36
N LYS A 8 -17.85 5.61 -10.96
CA LYS A 8 -19.06 6.13 -10.30
C LYS A 8 -18.80 6.89 -8.99
N GLY A 9 -17.71 7.64 -8.93
CA GLY A 9 -17.34 8.43 -7.75
C GLY A 9 -16.59 7.66 -6.66
N GLU A 10 -16.34 6.36 -6.86
CA GLU A 10 -15.58 5.55 -5.91
C GLU A 10 -14.21 5.15 -6.48
N PRO A 11 -13.10 5.29 -5.72
CA PRO A 11 -11.80 4.82 -6.15
C PRO A 11 -11.81 3.29 -6.28
N ASP A 12 -11.51 2.78 -7.46
CA ASP A 12 -11.49 1.34 -7.76
C ASP A 12 -10.12 0.82 -8.19
N GLY A 13 -9.22 1.69 -8.63
CA GLY A 13 -7.89 1.33 -9.08
C GLY A 13 -6.80 2.31 -8.69
N MET A 14 -5.60 1.78 -8.43
CA MET A 14 -4.39 2.55 -8.14
C MET A 14 -3.22 2.02 -8.95
N ILE A 15 -2.52 2.92 -9.64
CA ILE A 15 -1.28 2.59 -10.33
C ILE A 15 -0.14 3.35 -9.66
N ILE A 16 0.90 2.62 -9.29
CA ILE A 16 2.12 3.17 -8.70
C ILE A 16 3.26 2.92 -9.68
N CYS A 17 3.86 4.01 -10.17
CA CYS A 17 4.96 3.96 -11.13
C CYS A 17 6.17 4.70 -10.57
N HIS A 18 7.30 4.02 -10.49
CA HIS A 18 8.59 4.63 -10.15
C HIS A 18 9.24 5.22 -11.39
N LEU A 19 9.34 6.53 -11.44
CA LEU A 19 10.02 7.25 -12.53
C LEU A 19 11.52 7.34 -12.24
N PRO A 20 12.37 7.38 -13.27
CA PRO A 20 12.04 7.40 -14.73
C PRO A 20 11.96 6.02 -15.38
N TYR A 21 12.34 4.93 -14.72
CA TYR A 21 12.54 3.61 -15.37
C TYR A 21 11.54 2.53 -14.98
N GLY A 22 10.65 2.77 -14.06
CA GLY A 22 9.77 1.76 -13.45
C GLY A 22 10.36 1.21 -12.15
N PRO A 23 9.78 0.18 -11.55
CA PRO A 23 8.63 -0.60 -12.03
C PRO A 23 7.29 0.12 -11.91
N THR A 24 6.26 -0.44 -12.56
CA THR A 24 4.87 -0.03 -12.43
C THR A 24 4.05 -1.16 -11.83
N ALA A 25 3.40 -0.89 -10.71
CA ALA A 25 2.48 -1.82 -10.07
C ALA A 25 1.04 -1.32 -10.14
N CYS A 26 0.12 -2.21 -10.49
CA CYS A 26 -1.29 -1.92 -10.63
C CYS A 26 -2.09 -2.69 -9.57
N PHE A 27 -2.97 -1.96 -8.86
CA PHE A 27 -3.77 -2.49 -7.77
C PHE A 27 -5.26 -2.19 -8.00
N GLY A 28 -6.13 -3.15 -7.70
CA GLY A 28 -7.52 -2.86 -7.43
C GLY A 28 -7.65 -2.30 -6.01
N VAL A 29 -8.47 -1.26 -5.84
CA VAL A 29 -8.72 -0.60 -4.55
C VAL A 29 -10.09 -1.00 -4.04
N LYS A 30 -10.20 -1.31 -2.75
CA LYS A 30 -11.45 -1.73 -2.10
C LYS A 30 -11.57 -1.12 -0.70
N ASN A 31 -12.80 -1.11 -0.18
CA ASN A 31 -13.09 -0.73 1.20
C ASN A 31 -12.47 0.63 1.59
N VAL A 32 -12.59 1.61 0.71
CA VAL A 32 -12.05 2.94 0.91
C VAL A 32 -12.89 3.68 1.92
N ILE A 33 -12.25 4.20 2.97
CA ILE A 33 -12.84 5.15 3.91
C ILE A 33 -11.92 6.36 3.93
N LEU A 34 -12.47 7.48 3.50
CA LEU A 34 -11.73 8.73 3.44
C LEU A 34 -11.57 9.32 4.85
N ARG A 35 -10.63 10.24 4.99
CA ARG A 35 -10.31 10.84 6.27
C ARG A 35 -11.50 11.57 6.92
N HIS A 36 -12.35 12.20 6.13
CA HIS A 36 -13.53 12.93 6.63
C HIS A 36 -14.69 11.99 7.00
N ASP A 37 -14.68 10.74 6.52
CA ASP A 37 -15.71 9.73 6.80
C ASP A 37 -15.38 8.89 8.06
N LEU A 38 -14.25 9.16 8.70
CA LEU A 38 -13.89 8.47 9.93
C LEU A 38 -14.86 8.86 11.05
N LYS A 39 -15.30 7.85 11.83
CA LYS A 39 -16.20 8.04 12.96
C LYS A 39 -15.65 9.00 14.02
N GLU A 40 -14.35 8.98 14.23
CA GLU A 40 -13.67 9.90 15.13
C GLU A 40 -13.14 11.09 14.34
N LYS A 41 -13.32 12.31 14.89
CA LYS A 41 -12.79 13.52 14.26
C LYS A 41 -11.27 13.39 14.07
N ALA A 42 -10.86 13.37 12.79
CA ALA A 42 -9.45 13.23 12.44
C ALA A 42 -8.62 14.38 13.04
N GLN A 43 -7.51 14.03 13.70
CA GLN A 43 -6.57 15.03 14.22
C GLN A 43 -5.85 15.73 13.05
N THR A 44 -5.30 16.92 13.35
CA THR A 44 -4.39 17.60 12.43
C THR A 44 -3.22 16.68 12.10
N MET A 45 -2.92 16.54 10.81
CA MET A 45 -1.84 15.70 10.31
C MET A 45 -0.55 16.52 10.30
N SER A 46 0.50 15.99 10.93
CA SER A 46 1.85 16.57 10.83
C SER A 46 2.41 16.37 9.41
N GLU A 47 3.26 17.27 8.95
CA GLU A 47 4.00 17.13 7.68
C GLU A 47 5.16 16.13 7.76
N ALA A 48 5.51 15.66 8.98
CA ALA A 48 6.58 14.69 9.16
C ALA A 48 6.33 13.41 8.37
N PHE A 49 7.37 12.85 7.75
CA PHE A 49 7.29 11.60 7.01
C PHE A 49 6.96 10.42 7.94
N PRO A 50 6.08 9.50 7.52
CA PRO A 50 5.65 8.39 8.35
C PRO A 50 6.71 7.31 8.48
N HIS A 51 6.76 6.64 9.62
CA HIS A 51 7.39 5.33 9.74
C HIS A 51 6.53 4.29 9.01
N LEU A 52 7.17 3.35 8.33
CA LEU A 52 6.49 2.31 7.58
C LEU A 52 6.58 0.98 8.33
N ILE A 53 5.45 0.29 8.42
CA ILE A 53 5.36 -1.06 8.96
C ILE A 53 4.80 -1.95 7.85
N PHE A 54 5.54 -3.02 7.53
CA PHE A 54 5.13 -4.06 6.60
C PHE A 54 4.93 -5.37 7.38
N ASP A 55 3.74 -5.92 7.33
CA ASP A 55 3.36 -7.15 8.02
C ASP A 55 2.82 -8.18 7.02
N GLY A 56 3.29 -9.43 7.09
CA GLY A 56 2.82 -10.53 6.25
C GLY A 56 3.32 -10.51 4.79
N PHE A 57 4.46 -9.91 4.49
CA PHE A 57 5.06 -9.86 3.15
C PHE A 57 6.13 -10.95 2.94
N GLU A 58 5.81 -12.20 3.27
CA GLU A 58 6.76 -13.32 3.26
C GLU A 58 6.89 -14.03 1.89
N THR A 59 5.97 -13.75 0.97
CA THR A 59 6.00 -14.33 -0.38
C THR A 59 6.88 -13.51 -1.30
N LYS A 60 7.41 -14.12 -2.39
CA LYS A 60 8.18 -13.38 -3.42
C LYS A 60 7.40 -12.21 -4.01
N LEU A 61 6.09 -12.38 -4.22
CA LEU A 61 5.22 -11.31 -4.67
C LEU A 61 5.07 -10.23 -3.58
N GLY A 62 4.84 -10.65 -2.34
CA GLY A 62 4.74 -9.74 -1.19
C GLY A 62 6.01 -8.91 -1.02
N ASP A 63 7.17 -9.55 -1.00
CA ASP A 63 8.46 -8.88 -0.90
C ASP A 63 8.66 -7.84 -2.02
N ARG A 64 8.36 -8.23 -3.27
CA ARG A 64 8.43 -7.32 -4.41
C ARG A 64 7.51 -6.10 -4.28
N ILE A 65 6.29 -6.32 -3.79
CA ILE A 65 5.32 -5.24 -3.57
C ILE A 65 5.75 -4.35 -2.41
N SER A 66 6.28 -4.93 -1.33
CA SER A 66 6.78 -4.16 -0.20
C SER A 66 7.87 -3.18 -0.61
N ASP A 67 8.79 -3.62 -1.47
CA ASP A 67 9.83 -2.75 -2.06
C ASP A 67 9.21 -1.61 -2.88
N ILE A 68 8.23 -1.90 -3.73
CA ILE A 68 7.56 -0.88 -4.54
C ILE A 68 6.87 0.16 -3.63
N LEU A 69 6.19 -0.28 -2.59
CA LEU A 69 5.48 0.59 -1.66
C LEU A 69 6.44 1.39 -0.76
N LYS A 70 7.51 0.77 -0.31
CA LYS A 70 8.52 1.38 0.56
C LYS A 70 9.16 2.61 -0.07
N TYR A 71 9.52 2.52 -1.33
CA TYR A 71 10.20 3.60 -2.04
C TYR A 71 9.29 4.77 -2.46
N ILE A 72 8.00 4.74 -2.13
CA ILE A 72 7.10 5.89 -2.31
C ILE A 72 7.38 6.96 -1.24
N PHE A 73 7.79 6.53 -0.05
CA PHE A 73 7.91 7.38 1.11
C PHE A 73 9.37 7.73 1.38
N PRO A 74 9.68 9.01 1.65
CA PRO A 74 10.99 9.40 2.14
C PRO A 74 11.28 8.83 3.54
N LEU A 75 12.56 8.80 3.92
CA LEU A 75 12.97 8.34 5.24
C LEU A 75 12.43 9.27 6.33
N PRO A 76 11.75 8.74 7.35
CA PRO A 76 11.22 9.52 8.44
C PRO A 76 12.33 10.00 9.39
N LYS A 77 12.12 11.14 10.03
CA LYS A 77 12.92 11.55 11.19
C LYS A 77 12.51 10.72 12.40
N VAL A 78 13.45 10.49 13.33
CA VAL A 78 13.21 9.72 14.57
C VAL A 78 12.06 10.32 15.41
N GLU A 79 11.88 11.62 15.35
CA GLU A 79 10.83 12.35 16.09
C GLU A 79 9.43 12.21 15.47
N SER A 80 9.33 11.64 14.27
CA SER A 80 8.03 11.46 13.61
C SER A 80 7.13 10.53 14.44
N LYS A 81 5.90 10.99 14.67
CA LYS A 81 4.87 10.20 15.37
C LYS A 81 3.87 9.56 14.42
N ARG A 82 4.08 9.69 13.10
CA ARG A 82 3.22 9.10 12.08
C ARG A 82 3.67 7.70 11.72
N VAL A 83 2.70 6.82 11.53
CA VAL A 83 2.93 5.43 11.13
C VAL A 83 1.96 5.07 10.02
N CYS A 84 2.47 4.54 8.92
CA CYS A 84 1.70 3.90 7.87
C CYS A 84 1.96 2.40 7.93
N THR A 85 0.91 1.62 8.12
CA THR A 85 0.97 0.17 8.19
C THR A 85 0.39 -0.44 6.93
N PHE A 86 1.14 -1.34 6.32
CA PHE A 86 0.71 -2.22 5.25
C PHE A 86 0.66 -3.64 5.80
N ALA A 87 -0.52 -4.21 5.89
CA ALA A 87 -0.70 -5.59 6.36
C ALA A 87 -1.21 -6.46 5.20
N ASN A 88 -0.40 -7.43 4.80
CA ASN A 88 -0.72 -8.36 3.72
C ASN A 88 -1.36 -9.63 4.29
N ARG A 89 -2.55 -9.96 3.80
CA ARG A 89 -3.25 -11.22 4.10
C ARG A 89 -3.75 -11.82 2.79
N ASP A 90 -3.15 -12.91 2.34
CA ASP A 90 -3.50 -13.59 1.08
C ASP A 90 -3.50 -12.66 -0.16
N ASP A 91 -2.45 -11.83 -0.29
CA ASP A 91 -2.29 -10.82 -1.34
C ASP A 91 -3.38 -9.71 -1.33
N LEU A 92 -4.09 -9.56 -0.23
CA LEU A 92 -4.91 -8.39 0.07
C LEU A 92 -4.16 -7.52 1.08
N ILE A 93 -3.76 -6.34 0.66
CA ILE A 93 -2.91 -5.44 1.44
C ILE A 93 -3.77 -4.36 2.05
N SER A 94 -3.96 -4.39 3.35
CA SER A 94 -4.66 -3.36 4.10
C SER A 94 -3.71 -2.20 4.41
N PHE A 95 -4.08 -1.00 3.99
CA PHE A 95 -3.40 0.24 4.37
C PHE A 95 -4.09 0.91 5.55
N ARG A 96 -3.32 1.29 6.55
CA ARG A 96 -3.78 2.05 7.72
C ARG A 96 -2.78 3.15 8.05
N HIS A 97 -3.31 4.32 8.45
CA HIS A 97 -2.50 5.47 8.81
C HIS A 97 -2.85 5.96 10.21
N HIS A 98 -1.86 5.95 11.09
CA HIS A 98 -2.01 6.29 12.51
C HIS A 98 -1.00 7.35 12.96
N VAL A 99 -1.35 8.01 14.05
CA VAL A 99 -0.39 8.70 14.92
C VAL A 99 -0.27 7.90 16.20
N TYR A 100 0.95 7.74 16.67
CA TYR A 100 1.18 7.10 17.95
C TYR A 100 1.58 8.12 19.04
N LYS A 101 1.16 7.84 20.27
CA LYS A 101 1.59 8.53 21.47
C LYS A 101 2.11 7.49 22.45
N LYS A 102 3.35 7.65 22.90
CA LYS A 102 3.91 6.85 23.99
C LYS A 102 3.33 7.38 25.30
N GLU A 103 2.69 6.53 26.09
CA GLU A 103 2.25 6.82 27.44
C GLU A 103 3.32 6.43 28.45
N ASP A 104 3.87 5.22 28.29
CA ASP A 104 4.95 4.66 29.08
C ASP A 104 5.99 3.98 28.17
N HIS A 105 7.06 3.42 28.75
CA HIS A 105 8.09 2.70 28.01
C HIS A 105 7.54 1.50 27.22
N GLU A 106 6.42 0.90 27.68
CA GLU A 106 5.83 -0.30 27.07
C GLU A 106 4.49 -0.04 26.37
N THR A 107 3.80 1.06 26.69
CA THR A 107 2.44 1.32 26.21
C THR A 107 2.42 2.40 25.14
N VAL A 108 1.88 2.03 23.97
CA VAL A 108 1.71 2.94 22.84
C VAL A 108 0.22 3.04 22.49
N LYS A 109 -0.33 4.25 22.53
CA LYS A 109 -1.68 4.52 22.01
C LYS A 109 -1.62 4.92 20.55
N LEU A 110 -2.42 4.24 19.73
CA LEU A 110 -2.60 4.56 18.31
C LEU A 110 -3.91 5.32 18.12
N LYS A 111 -3.86 6.36 17.29
CA LYS A 111 -5.03 7.08 16.83
C LYS A 111 -5.06 7.12 15.32
N GLU A 112 -6.18 6.67 14.73
CA GLU A 112 -6.32 6.65 13.28
C GLU A 112 -6.42 8.08 12.72
N LEU A 113 -5.64 8.33 11.66
CA LEU A 113 -5.68 9.58 10.89
C LEU A 113 -6.44 9.41 9.58
N GLY A 114 -6.49 8.18 9.05
CA GLY A 114 -6.98 7.87 7.72
C GLY A 114 -6.12 8.46 6.59
N PRO A 115 -6.47 8.20 5.35
CA PRO A 115 -7.50 7.27 4.92
C PRO A 115 -7.16 5.80 5.24
N ARG A 116 -8.11 4.89 5.06
CA ARG A 116 -7.88 3.46 5.07
C ARG A 116 -8.50 2.81 3.83
N PHE A 117 -7.81 1.85 3.26
CA PHE A 117 -8.24 1.13 2.07
C PHE A 117 -7.51 -0.21 1.96
N GLU A 118 -7.94 -1.02 1.02
CA GLU A 118 -7.32 -2.30 0.71
C GLU A 118 -6.87 -2.32 -0.74
N LEU A 119 -5.65 -2.83 -0.96
CA LEU A 119 -5.02 -2.95 -2.27
C LEU A 119 -4.93 -4.43 -2.64
N LYS A 120 -5.41 -4.78 -3.83
CA LYS A 120 -5.20 -6.10 -4.41
C LYS A 120 -4.34 -5.97 -5.66
N PRO A 121 -3.10 -6.47 -5.67
CA PRO A 121 -2.25 -6.40 -6.85
C PRO A 121 -2.83 -7.24 -7.97
N TYR A 122 -2.76 -6.75 -9.22
CA TYR A 122 -3.15 -7.53 -10.38
C TYR A 122 -2.12 -7.53 -11.50
N GLN A 123 -1.17 -6.57 -11.51
CA GLN A 123 -0.08 -6.56 -12.49
C GLN A 123 1.14 -5.82 -11.96
N ILE A 124 2.33 -6.32 -12.28
CA ILE A 124 3.61 -5.62 -12.11
C ILE A 124 4.34 -5.65 -13.46
N SER A 125 4.78 -4.49 -13.93
CA SER A 125 5.56 -4.30 -15.16
C SER A 125 6.90 -3.67 -14.86
N LEU A 126 7.95 -4.06 -15.60
CA LEU A 126 9.32 -3.54 -15.37
C LEU A 126 9.54 -2.12 -15.91
N GLY A 127 8.65 -1.62 -16.75
CA GLY A 127 8.72 -0.28 -17.32
C GLY A 127 7.79 0.74 -16.66
N THR A 128 7.72 1.92 -17.25
CA THR A 128 6.79 2.99 -16.87
C THR A 128 5.43 2.82 -17.53
N VAL A 129 4.47 3.67 -17.15
CA VAL A 129 3.12 3.66 -17.74
C VAL A 129 3.15 3.99 -19.25
N ASP A 130 4.11 4.81 -19.68
CA ASP A 130 4.26 5.22 -21.09
C ASP A 130 4.82 4.11 -21.99
N GLN A 131 5.22 2.97 -21.41
CA GLN A 131 5.82 1.85 -22.14
C GLN A 131 4.86 0.67 -22.23
N PRO A 132 3.94 0.63 -23.20
CA PRO A 132 2.91 -0.42 -23.30
C PRO A 132 3.52 -1.81 -23.56
N HIS A 133 4.73 -1.87 -24.16
CA HIS A 133 5.44 -3.11 -24.44
C HIS A 133 6.42 -3.53 -23.33
N ALA A 134 6.43 -2.83 -22.18
CA ALA A 134 7.27 -3.22 -21.07
C ALA A 134 6.98 -4.65 -20.61
N LYS A 135 8.05 -5.39 -20.31
CA LYS A 135 7.94 -6.78 -19.85
C LYS A 135 7.10 -6.83 -18.58
N LYS A 136 6.04 -7.63 -18.57
CA LYS A 136 5.24 -7.92 -17.40
C LYS A 136 6.00 -8.90 -16.52
N GLU A 137 6.34 -8.49 -15.31
CA GLU A 137 7.02 -9.29 -14.30
C GLU A 137 6.03 -10.29 -13.68
N TRP A 138 4.83 -9.79 -13.36
CA TRP A 138 3.78 -10.60 -12.76
C TRP A 138 2.40 -10.12 -13.22
N VAL A 139 1.46 -11.04 -13.39
CA VAL A 139 0.06 -10.75 -13.74
C VAL A 139 -0.84 -11.75 -13.04
N LEU A 140 -1.88 -11.24 -12.37
CA LEU A 140 -2.92 -12.08 -11.78
C LEU A 140 -3.69 -12.81 -12.90
N ARG A 141 -3.64 -14.13 -12.90
CA ARG A 141 -4.33 -14.97 -13.88
C ARG A 141 -5.45 -15.76 -13.20
N PRO A 142 -6.53 -16.13 -13.93
CA PRO A 142 -7.53 -17.03 -13.38
C PRO A 142 -6.87 -18.30 -12.80
N TYR A 143 -7.38 -18.77 -11.69
CA TYR A 143 -6.87 -19.99 -11.00
C TYR A 143 -5.47 -19.90 -10.37
N MET A 144 -4.88 -18.71 -10.21
CA MET A 144 -3.59 -18.59 -9.50
C MET A 144 -3.67 -19.01 -8.02
N ASN A 145 -4.84 -18.90 -7.41
CA ASN A 145 -5.06 -19.23 -6.00
C ASN A 145 -5.40 -20.70 -5.73
N THR A 146 -5.21 -21.60 -6.70
CA THR A 146 -5.31 -23.04 -6.45
C THR A 146 -4.11 -23.53 -5.64
N ALA A 147 -4.33 -24.52 -4.75
CA ALA A 147 -3.30 -25.04 -3.84
C ALA A 147 -1.99 -25.44 -4.57
N THR A 148 -2.08 -25.95 -5.79
CA THR A 148 -0.93 -26.35 -6.62
C THR A 148 -0.14 -25.15 -7.12
N LYS A 149 -0.77 -24.03 -7.44
CA LYS A 149 -0.11 -22.82 -7.98
C LYS A 149 0.44 -21.90 -6.89
N ARG A 150 -0.13 -21.90 -5.68
CA ARG A 150 0.44 -21.20 -4.52
C ARG A 150 1.83 -21.68 -4.15
N LYS A 151 2.15 -22.95 -4.43
CA LYS A 151 3.48 -23.54 -4.15
C LYS A 151 4.52 -23.17 -5.21
N ALA A 152 4.13 -22.65 -6.35
CA ALA A 152 5.02 -22.30 -7.46
C ALA A 152 5.35 -20.80 -7.55
N LEU A 153 4.73 -19.99 -6.67
CA LEU A 153 5.02 -18.59 -6.43
C LEU A 153 5.76 -18.52 -5.08
#